data_3931ddafd14f81629989f857924bb5b4
#
_entry.id   3931ddafd14f81629989f857924bb5b4
#
_cell.length_a   1.000
_cell.length_b   1.000
_cell.length_c   1.000
_cell.angle_alpha   90.00
_cell.angle_beta   90.00
_cell.angle_gamma   90.00
#
_symmetry.space_group_name_H-M   'P 1'
#
loop_
_entity.id
_entity.type
_entity.pdbx_description
1 polymer ?
#
loop_
_entity_poly.entity_id
_entity_poly.type
_entity_poly.pdbx_seq_one_letter_code
_entity_poly.pdbx_strand_id
1 'polypeptide(L)'
;MKRERLYGITIYLLNHGRTSAKTLAEYFEVSVRTIQRDMDALSMAKIPIIAYPGSDGGYEIQEGYRLDEQWVNEEEFSMMATALQGYSSAMGENQVVDLCEKIEQLSKDDSHILLDFSVLQEHPLIYQHLQIIKTAMLKHCCLRFMYTNARNERKKIVADAAGCMYKWYAWYMIAKMEKGYRMYKLVRMEDIELVKDMQAQPHPALREIIASMHDEKHQQPMIEIRLRCDKAKKLSILEYLPGEILQEDKKTFLYRL
;
A
#
# COMPACT_ATOMS: atom_id res chain seq x y z
N MET A 1 -0.97 23.95 11.64
CA MET A 1 0.27 24.59 12.18
C MET A 1 0.61 24.17 13.62
N LYS A 2 0.13 24.73 14.74
CA LYS A 2 0.55 24.22 16.08
C LYS A 2 -0.07 22.86 16.42
N ARG A 3 -1.35 22.65 16.16
CA ARG A 3 -2.06 21.38 16.45
C ARG A 3 -1.49 20.22 15.64
N GLU A 4 -1.26 20.41 14.35
CA GLU A 4 -0.66 19.42 13.45
C GLU A 4 0.75 19.01 13.92
N ARG A 5 1.55 19.99 14.41
CA ARG A 5 2.87 19.71 14.95
C ARG A 5 2.80 18.93 16.25
N LEU A 6 1.92 19.27 17.19
CA LEU A 6 1.72 18.51 18.43
C LEU A 6 1.35 17.06 18.12
N TYR A 7 0.42 16.85 17.20
CA TYR A 7 0.05 15.52 16.73
C TYR A 7 1.25 14.79 16.11
N GLY A 8 1.96 15.45 15.18
CA GLY A 8 3.15 14.90 14.53
C GLY A 8 4.23 14.48 15.54
N ILE A 9 4.50 15.30 16.55
CA ILE A 9 5.44 14.99 17.62
C ILE A 9 5.01 13.75 18.41
N THR A 10 3.72 13.64 18.75
CA THR A 10 3.19 12.48 19.47
C THR A 10 3.38 11.19 18.66
N ILE A 11 3.00 11.19 17.40
CA ILE A 11 3.19 10.05 16.50
C ILE A 11 4.68 9.73 16.31
N TYR A 12 5.52 10.75 16.19
CA TYR A 12 6.95 10.55 16.04
C TYR A 12 7.54 9.83 17.25
N LEU A 13 7.21 10.29 18.49
CA LEU A 13 7.70 9.69 19.72
C LEU A 13 7.16 8.26 19.94
N LEU A 14 5.90 7.99 19.55
CA LEU A 14 5.33 6.64 19.61
C LEU A 14 6.07 5.66 18.71
N ASN A 15 6.51 6.11 17.54
CA ASN A 15 7.17 5.25 16.55
C ASN A 15 8.69 5.11 16.76
N HIS A 16 9.35 6.12 17.33
CA HIS A 16 10.81 6.16 17.43
C HIS A 16 11.33 6.05 18.87
N GLY A 17 10.41 6.08 19.86
CA GLY A 17 10.78 6.08 21.26
C GLY A 17 11.54 7.35 21.66
N ARG A 18 12.50 7.20 22.58
CA ARG A 18 13.28 8.31 23.15
C ARG A 18 14.01 9.11 22.07
N THR A 19 13.67 10.39 21.96
CA THR A 19 14.22 11.30 20.93
C THR A 19 14.65 12.63 21.53
N SER A 20 15.81 13.15 21.12
CA SER A 20 16.34 14.41 21.61
C SER A 20 15.52 15.61 21.14
N ALA A 21 15.49 16.68 21.99
CA ALA A 21 14.83 17.93 21.60
C ALA A 21 15.42 18.54 20.31
N LYS A 22 16.73 18.32 20.07
CA LYS A 22 17.42 18.78 18.86
C LYS A 22 16.94 18.04 17.63
N THR A 23 16.84 16.73 17.67
CA THR A 23 16.35 15.88 16.58
C THR A 23 14.90 16.26 16.20
N LEU A 24 14.03 16.44 17.21
CA LEU A 24 12.67 16.90 16.99
C LEU A 24 12.61 18.30 16.39
N ALA A 25 13.47 19.21 16.84
CA ALA A 25 13.52 20.57 16.30
C ALA A 25 13.94 20.60 14.83
N GLU A 26 14.92 19.77 14.46
CA GLU A 26 15.36 19.58 13.08
C GLU A 26 14.28 18.96 12.21
N TYR A 27 13.63 17.89 12.69
CA TYR A 27 12.58 17.20 11.93
C TYR A 27 11.35 18.05 11.66
N PHE A 28 10.90 18.83 12.67
CA PHE A 28 9.71 19.70 12.55
C PHE A 28 10.04 21.13 12.10
N GLU A 29 11.30 21.41 11.74
CA GLU A 29 11.77 22.73 11.27
C GLU A 29 11.41 23.89 12.24
N VAL A 30 11.62 23.67 13.54
CA VAL A 30 11.34 24.63 14.61
C VAL A 30 12.50 24.76 15.58
N SER A 31 12.47 25.78 16.44
CA SER A 31 13.50 25.91 17.49
C SER A 31 13.33 24.86 18.60
N VAL A 32 14.43 24.49 19.27
CA VAL A 32 14.42 23.62 20.47
C VAL A 32 13.48 24.20 21.54
N ARG A 33 13.44 25.50 21.70
CA ARG A 33 12.53 26.19 22.63
C ARG A 33 11.04 25.96 22.26
N THR A 34 10.75 25.87 20.97
CA THR A 34 9.40 25.54 20.50
C THR A 34 9.03 24.11 20.85
N ILE A 35 9.95 23.15 20.65
CA ILE A 35 9.76 21.76 21.04
C ILE A 35 9.51 21.63 22.54
N GLN A 36 10.29 22.32 23.39
CA GLN A 36 10.08 22.30 24.83
C GLN A 36 8.67 22.77 25.22
N ARG A 37 8.21 23.86 24.63
CA ARG A 37 6.83 24.35 24.83
C ARG A 37 5.75 23.40 24.30
N ASP A 38 6.05 22.71 23.23
CA ASP A 38 5.15 21.71 22.70
C ASP A 38 5.09 20.46 23.61
N MET A 39 6.21 20.04 24.22
CA MET A 39 6.23 18.99 25.25
C MET A 39 5.40 19.37 26.47
N ASP A 40 5.54 20.60 26.97
CA ASP A 40 4.70 21.11 28.05
C ASP A 40 3.21 21.07 27.68
N ALA A 41 2.86 21.48 26.45
CA ALA A 41 1.49 21.46 25.97
C ALA A 41 0.94 20.03 25.84
N LEU A 42 1.74 19.06 25.40
CA LEU A 42 1.37 17.64 25.33
C LEU A 42 1.17 17.05 26.73
N SER A 43 2.06 17.37 27.68
CA SER A 43 1.93 16.96 29.08
C SER A 43 0.66 17.55 29.71
N MET A 44 0.33 18.82 29.45
CA MET A 44 -0.92 19.44 29.88
C MET A 44 -2.15 18.78 29.28
N ALA A 45 -2.04 18.24 28.06
CA ALA A 45 -3.07 17.45 27.39
C ALA A 45 -3.13 15.99 27.88
N LYS A 46 -2.48 15.67 29.01
CA LYS A 46 -2.43 14.33 29.63
C LYS A 46 -1.71 13.25 28.80
N ILE A 47 -0.89 13.63 27.83
CA ILE A 47 0.01 12.70 27.17
C ILE A 47 1.20 12.47 28.13
N PRO A 48 1.49 11.24 28.56
CA PRO A 48 2.52 10.95 29.55
C PRO A 48 3.93 11.05 28.93
N ILE A 49 4.44 12.28 28.82
CA ILE A 49 5.78 12.57 28.33
C ILE A 49 6.78 12.37 29.47
N ILE A 50 7.79 11.55 29.25
CA ILE A 50 8.95 11.38 30.13
C ILE A 50 10.09 12.22 29.55
N ALA A 51 10.63 13.13 30.37
CA ALA A 51 11.81 13.93 29.99
C ALA A 51 13.06 13.35 30.65
N TYR A 52 14.06 13.06 29.85
CA TYR A 52 15.38 12.59 30.32
C TYR A 52 16.38 13.74 30.25
N PRO A 53 16.98 14.15 31.35
CA PRO A 53 18.00 15.20 31.36
C PRO A 53 19.37 14.67 30.90
N GLY A 54 20.26 15.58 30.48
CA GLY A 54 21.64 15.28 30.12
C GLY A 54 21.95 15.33 28.64
N SER A 55 23.23 15.04 28.27
CA SER A 55 23.70 15.08 26.89
C SER A 55 22.99 14.08 25.98
N ASP A 56 22.67 12.90 26.52
CA ASP A 56 21.91 11.84 25.85
C ASP A 56 20.42 11.88 26.24
N GLY A 57 19.98 13.04 26.74
CA GLY A 57 18.62 13.31 27.15
C GLY A 57 17.65 13.37 25.97
N GLY A 58 16.37 13.46 26.27
CA GLY A 58 15.31 13.56 25.26
C GLY A 58 13.95 13.40 25.87
N TYR A 59 12.99 13.22 24.99
CA TYR A 59 11.60 12.99 25.35
C TYR A 59 11.16 11.63 24.87
N GLU A 60 10.30 10.99 25.63
CA GLU A 60 9.70 9.70 25.32
C GLU A 60 8.27 9.69 25.82
N ILE A 61 7.40 8.96 25.16
CA ILE A 61 6.06 8.67 25.70
C ILE A 61 6.16 7.39 26.52
N GLN A 62 5.54 7.40 27.71
CA GLN A 62 5.55 6.26 28.62
C GLN A 62 5.15 4.97 27.89
N GLU A 63 5.90 3.91 28.12
CA GLU A 63 5.62 2.60 27.54
C GLU A 63 4.20 2.12 27.89
N GLY A 64 3.50 1.57 26.91
CA GLY A 64 2.11 1.14 27.05
C GLY A 64 1.06 2.24 26.88
N TYR A 65 1.47 3.50 26.69
CA TYR A 65 0.52 4.56 26.33
C TYR A 65 -0.03 4.31 24.94
N ARG A 66 -1.35 4.30 24.82
CA ARG A 66 -2.07 4.28 23.55
C ARG A 66 -2.77 5.62 23.37
N LEU A 67 -2.74 6.13 22.16
CA LEU A 67 -3.57 7.28 21.82
C LEU A 67 -5.03 6.90 22.10
N ASP A 68 -5.69 7.66 22.99
CA ASP A 68 -7.12 7.49 23.25
C ASP A 68 -7.91 7.68 21.95
N GLU A 69 -9.09 7.06 21.86
CA GLU A 69 -10.06 7.12 20.75
C GLU A 69 -10.38 8.55 20.27
N GLN A 70 -10.08 9.56 21.09
CA GLN A 70 -10.29 10.99 20.77
C GLN A 70 -9.40 11.54 19.63
N TRP A 71 -8.42 10.80 19.14
CA TRP A 71 -7.48 11.23 18.09
C TRP A 71 -7.92 10.83 16.68
N VAL A 72 -8.87 9.92 16.57
CA VAL A 72 -9.49 9.49 15.33
C VAL A 72 -10.97 9.83 15.42
N ASN A 73 -11.46 10.65 14.52
CA ASN A 73 -12.88 11.02 14.49
C ASN A 73 -13.74 9.94 13.82
N GLU A 74 -15.06 10.06 13.95
CA GLU A 74 -16.03 9.07 13.40
C GLU A 74 -15.88 8.89 11.89
N GLU A 75 -15.63 9.97 11.14
CA GLU A 75 -15.41 9.92 9.68
C GLU A 75 -14.13 9.17 9.32
N GLU A 76 -13.04 9.37 10.08
CA GLU A 76 -11.78 8.65 9.89
C GLU A 76 -11.91 7.16 10.23
N PHE A 77 -12.67 6.80 11.26
CA PHE A 77 -13.01 5.40 11.55
C PHE A 77 -13.83 4.77 10.43
N SER A 78 -14.80 5.48 9.89
CA SER A 78 -15.60 5.02 8.74
C SER A 78 -14.74 4.79 7.50
N MET A 79 -13.79 5.70 7.21
CA MET A 79 -12.82 5.50 6.13
C MET A 79 -11.91 4.29 6.35
N MET A 80 -11.46 4.06 7.59
CA MET A 80 -10.65 2.88 7.94
C MET A 80 -11.44 1.59 7.76
N ALA A 81 -12.70 1.54 8.23
CA ALA A 81 -13.57 0.39 8.05
C ALA A 81 -13.77 0.07 6.56
N THR A 82 -14.11 1.07 5.75
CA THR A 82 -14.27 0.94 4.29
C THR A 82 -12.99 0.42 3.62
N ALA A 83 -11.82 0.93 4.00
CA ALA A 83 -10.54 0.47 3.46
C ALA A 83 -10.25 -1.00 3.84
N LEU A 84 -10.56 -1.41 5.07
CA LEU A 84 -10.41 -2.79 5.53
C LEU A 84 -11.39 -3.75 4.85
N GLN A 85 -12.63 -3.34 4.61
CA GLN A 85 -13.60 -4.11 3.83
C GLN A 85 -13.08 -4.34 2.41
N GLY A 86 -12.55 -3.28 1.75
CA GLY A 86 -11.92 -3.42 0.44
C GLY A 86 -10.73 -4.37 0.46
N TYR A 87 -9.87 -4.31 1.49
CA TYR A 87 -8.78 -5.26 1.66
C TYR A 87 -9.29 -6.69 1.84
N SER A 88 -10.29 -6.91 2.68
CA SER A 88 -10.90 -8.22 2.92
C SER A 88 -11.49 -8.80 1.63
N SER A 89 -12.23 -8.00 0.85
CA SER A 89 -12.79 -8.43 -0.44
C SER A 89 -11.71 -8.81 -1.46
N ALA A 90 -10.56 -8.11 -1.46
CA ALA A 90 -9.44 -8.44 -2.36
C ALA A 90 -8.68 -9.71 -1.94
N MET A 91 -8.69 -10.05 -0.64
CA MET A 91 -8.02 -11.24 -0.10
C MET A 91 -8.87 -12.51 -0.18
N GLY A 92 -10.20 -12.38 -0.31
CA GLY A 92 -11.12 -13.53 -0.30
C GLY A 92 -11.21 -14.25 1.05
N GLU A 93 -10.85 -13.60 2.16
CA GLU A 93 -10.82 -14.23 3.47
C GLU A 93 -11.41 -13.36 4.59
N ASN A 94 -11.95 -14.06 5.59
CA ASN A 94 -12.50 -13.47 6.80
C ASN A 94 -11.44 -13.03 7.84
N GLN A 95 -10.15 -12.94 7.47
CA GLN A 95 -9.06 -12.66 8.43
C GLN A 95 -9.14 -11.29 9.11
N VAL A 96 -9.83 -10.36 8.51
CA VAL A 96 -10.00 -9.00 9.07
C VAL A 96 -11.43 -8.70 9.49
N VAL A 97 -12.35 -9.66 9.42
CA VAL A 97 -13.76 -9.47 9.80
C VAL A 97 -13.85 -8.99 11.24
N ASP A 98 -13.20 -9.69 12.19
CA ASP A 98 -13.17 -9.28 13.60
C ASP A 98 -12.59 -7.87 13.80
N LEU A 99 -11.64 -7.46 12.96
CA LEU A 99 -11.05 -6.12 13.01
C LEU A 99 -12.00 -5.08 12.40
N CYS A 100 -12.66 -5.42 11.28
CA CYS A 100 -13.69 -4.58 10.67
C CYS A 100 -14.82 -4.33 11.67
N GLU A 101 -15.36 -5.39 12.29
CA GLU A 101 -16.41 -5.28 13.30
C GLU A 101 -16.02 -4.40 14.48
N LYS A 102 -14.77 -4.51 14.98
CA LYS A 102 -14.26 -3.65 16.05
C LYS A 102 -14.16 -2.19 15.63
N ILE A 103 -13.72 -1.92 14.42
CA ILE A 103 -13.60 -0.55 13.90
C ILE A 103 -14.97 0.03 13.60
N GLU A 104 -15.90 -0.76 13.05
CA GLU A 104 -17.28 -0.36 12.81
C GLU A 104 -18.02 -0.03 14.10
N GLN A 105 -17.76 -0.76 15.20
CA GLN A 105 -18.31 -0.43 16.52
C GLN A 105 -17.81 0.91 17.08
N LEU A 106 -16.64 1.37 16.65
CA LEU A 106 -16.07 2.68 17.02
C LEU A 106 -16.59 3.80 16.09
N SER A 107 -17.01 3.45 14.88
CA SER A 107 -17.68 4.34 13.95
C SER A 107 -19.17 4.30 14.20
N LYS A 108 -19.77 5.40 14.61
CA LYS A 108 -21.22 5.52 14.76
C LYS A 108 -21.93 5.86 13.46
N ASP A 109 -21.17 6.01 12.39
CA ASP A 109 -21.65 6.45 11.10
C ASP A 109 -21.75 5.25 10.14
N ASP A 110 -22.93 5.06 9.53
CA ASP A 110 -23.12 4.09 8.45
C ASP A 110 -22.40 4.61 7.20
N SER A 111 -21.23 4.05 6.91
CA SER A 111 -20.53 4.36 5.67
C SER A 111 -21.43 4.02 4.48
N HIS A 112 -21.82 5.02 3.70
CA HIS A 112 -22.56 4.83 2.45
C HIS A 112 -21.65 4.42 1.27
N ILE A 113 -20.37 4.16 1.53
CA ILE A 113 -19.36 3.75 0.54
C ILE A 113 -18.92 2.32 0.86
N LEU A 114 -19.06 1.43 -0.11
CA LEU A 114 -18.53 0.07 -0.07
C LEU A 114 -17.43 -0.08 -1.11
N LEU A 115 -16.28 -0.64 -0.71
CA LEU A 115 -15.22 -1.03 -1.62
C LEU A 115 -15.24 -2.55 -1.77
N ASP A 116 -15.60 -3.02 -2.95
CA ASP A 116 -15.58 -4.43 -3.33
C ASP A 116 -14.54 -4.65 -4.45
N PHE A 117 -13.42 -5.27 -4.09
CA PHE A 117 -12.35 -5.65 -5.02
C PHE A 117 -12.40 -7.16 -5.34
N SER A 118 -13.46 -7.87 -4.95
CA SER A 118 -13.62 -9.27 -5.31
C SER A 118 -13.69 -9.44 -6.83
N VAL A 119 -13.22 -10.58 -7.30
CA VAL A 119 -13.32 -10.97 -8.72
C VAL A 119 -14.38 -12.06 -8.84
N LEU A 120 -15.10 -12.07 -9.97
CA LEU A 120 -16.21 -13.01 -10.24
C LEU A 120 -15.81 -14.49 -10.06
N GLN A 121 -14.53 -14.82 -10.17
CA GLN A 121 -13.98 -16.13 -9.86
C GLN A 121 -12.62 -15.95 -9.18
N GLU A 122 -12.61 -16.01 -7.85
CA GLU A 122 -11.35 -16.14 -7.13
C GLU A 122 -10.75 -17.53 -7.39
N HIS A 123 -9.51 -17.52 -7.90
CA HIS A 123 -8.79 -18.77 -8.04
C HIS A 123 -8.44 -19.28 -6.63
N PRO A 124 -8.89 -20.50 -6.22
CA PRO A 124 -8.76 -20.97 -4.83
C PRO A 124 -7.31 -20.97 -4.31
N LEU A 125 -6.33 -20.94 -5.20
CA LEU A 125 -4.92 -20.96 -4.86
C LEU A 125 -4.30 -19.59 -4.60
N ILE A 126 -4.98 -18.49 -4.89
CA ILE A 126 -4.39 -17.14 -4.74
C ILE A 126 -3.96 -16.87 -3.32
N TYR A 127 -4.82 -17.18 -2.36
CA TYR A 127 -4.49 -17.03 -0.95
C TYR A 127 -3.29 -17.88 -0.53
N GLN A 128 -3.25 -19.16 -0.94
CA GLN A 128 -2.12 -20.04 -0.67
C GLN A 128 -0.83 -19.49 -1.28
N HIS A 129 -0.89 -18.96 -2.51
CA HIS A 129 0.25 -18.32 -3.16
C HIS A 129 0.74 -17.11 -2.35
N LEU A 130 -0.16 -16.24 -1.87
CA LEU A 130 0.19 -15.08 -1.03
C LEU A 130 0.88 -15.53 0.27
N GLN A 131 0.39 -16.58 0.93
CA GLN A 131 0.99 -17.10 2.16
C GLN A 131 2.38 -17.69 1.92
N ILE A 132 2.57 -18.42 0.82
CA ILE A 132 3.89 -18.96 0.44
C ILE A 132 4.87 -17.83 0.15
N ILE A 133 4.44 -16.81 -0.62
CA ILE A 133 5.27 -15.64 -0.94
C ILE A 133 5.64 -14.89 0.34
N LYS A 134 4.67 -14.62 1.23
CA LYS A 134 4.92 -13.99 2.54
C LYS A 134 5.93 -14.79 3.37
N THR A 135 5.80 -16.11 3.38
CA THR A 135 6.72 -17.00 4.09
C THR A 135 8.14 -16.94 3.50
N ALA A 136 8.27 -16.89 2.17
CA ALA A 136 9.56 -16.74 1.51
C ALA A 136 10.25 -15.42 1.91
N MET A 137 9.52 -14.32 1.91
CA MET A 137 10.02 -13.00 2.31
C MET A 137 10.48 -13.01 3.78
N LEU A 138 9.67 -13.57 4.70
CA LEU A 138 10.01 -13.66 6.11
C LEU A 138 11.23 -14.56 6.39
N LYS A 139 11.42 -15.60 5.59
CA LYS A 139 12.55 -16.53 5.71
C LYS A 139 13.76 -16.15 4.86
N HIS A 140 13.69 -15.01 4.15
CA HIS A 140 14.73 -14.53 3.25
C HIS A 140 15.21 -15.62 2.27
N CYS A 141 14.28 -16.30 1.61
CA CYS A 141 14.60 -17.31 0.61
C CYS A 141 13.87 -17.06 -0.72
N CYS A 142 14.49 -17.54 -1.81
CA CYS A 142 13.90 -17.44 -3.14
C CYS A 142 12.71 -18.40 -3.31
N LEU A 143 11.89 -18.11 -4.32
CA LEU A 143 10.76 -18.92 -4.75
C LEU A 143 11.06 -19.59 -6.09
N ARG A 144 10.57 -20.82 -6.26
CA ARG A 144 10.52 -21.53 -7.53
C ARG A 144 9.08 -21.80 -7.89
N PHE A 145 8.70 -21.54 -9.16
CA PHE A 145 7.35 -21.78 -9.64
C PHE A 145 7.33 -21.98 -11.15
N MET A 146 6.27 -22.60 -11.65
CA MET A 146 5.94 -22.59 -13.07
C MET A 146 5.12 -21.35 -13.41
N TYR A 147 5.42 -20.68 -14.50
CA TYR A 147 4.72 -19.46 -14.93
C TYR A 147 4.31 -19.55 -16.39
N THR A 148 3.02 -19.35 -16.65
CA THR A 148 2.47 -19.25 -18.00
C THR A 148 2.25 -17.78 -18.36
N ASN A 149 2.99 -17.27 -19.33
CA ASN A 149 2.91 -15.88 -19.75
C ASN A 149 1.68 -15.59 -20.65
N ALA A 150 1.50 -14.33 -21.07
CA ALA A 150 0.38 -13.93 -21.93
C ALA A 150 0.41 -14.56 -23.34
N ARG A 151 1.56 -15.11 -23.77
CA ARG A 151 1.73 -15.82 -25.05
C ARG A 151 1.53 -17.33 -24.91
N ASN A 152 1.02 -17.77 -23.76
CA ASN A 152 0.85 -19.19 -23.41
C ASN A 152 2.18 -19.98 -23.36
N GLU A 153 3.31 -19.30 -23.13
CA GLU A 153 4.59 -19.96 -22.93
C GLU A 153 4.76 -20.30 -21.45
N ARG A 154 5.00 -21.57 -21.14
CA ARG A 154 5.20 -22.08 -19.78
C ARG A 154 6.69 -22.22 -19.48
N LYS A 155 7.16 -21.60 -18.39
CA LYS A 155 8.57 -21.60 -17.99
C LYS A 155 8.70 -21.80 -16.48
N LYS A 156 9.74 -22.52 -16.08
CA LYS A 156 10.17 -22.61 -14.68
C LYS A 156 10.94 -21.34 -14.32
N ILE A 157 10.51 -20.65 -13.28
CA ILE A 157 11.10 -19.41 -12.80
C ILE A 157 11.66 -19.64 -11.40
N VAL A 158 12.84 -19.08 -11.13
CA VAL A 158 13.35 -18.89 -9.77
C VAL A 158 13.48 -17.39 -9.58
N ALA A 159 12.89 -16.86 -8.52
CA ALA A 159 12.82 -15.42 -8.31
C ALA A 159 12.90 -15.07 -6.83
N ASP A 160 13.43 -13.91 -6.54
CA ASP A 160 13.52 -13.31 -5.23
C ASP A 160 12.36 -12.32 -5.04
N ALA A 161 11.41 -12.66 -4.16
CA ALA A 161 10.18 -11.91 -3.97
C ALA A 161 10.42 -10.64 -3.14
N ALA A 162 10.15 -9.48 -3.72
CA ALA A 162 10.21 -8.19 -3.05
C ALA A 162 8.88 -7.76 -2.43
N GLY A 163 7.75 -8.29 -2.90
CA GLY A 163 6.43 -7.97 -2.36
C GLY A 163 5.28 -8.42 -3.26
N CYS A 164 4.06 -8.16 -2.77
CA CYS A 164 2.83 -8.39 -3.52
C CYS A 164 2.05 -7.08 -3.66
N MET A 165 1.34 -6.95 -4.78
CA MET A 165 0.50 -5.80 -5.08
C MET A 165 -0.82 -6.27 -5.70
N TYR A 166 -1.94 -5.71 -5.21
CA TYR A 166 -3.23 -5.84 -5.86
C TYR A 166 -3.42 -4.67 -6.85
N LYS A 167 -3.62 -4.98 -8.12
CA LYS A 167 -3.83 -3.98 -9.18
C LYS A 167 -4.60 -4.59 -10.35
N TRP A 168 -5.48 -3.81 -11.00
CA TRP A 168 -6.27 -4.27 -12.16
C TRP A 168 -7.04 -5.56 -11.87
N TYR A 169 -7.70 -5.60 -10.72
CA TYR A 169 -8.50 -6.76 -10.25
C TYR A 169 -7.70 -8.06 -10.23
N ALA A 170 -6.40 -7.99 -9.89
CA ALA A 170 -5.55 -9.17 -9.78
C ALA A 170 -4.39 -8.93 -8.82
N TRP A 171 -3.94 -10.01 -8.19
CA TRP A 171 -2.73 -10.05 -7.40
C TRP A 171 -1.49 -10.28 -8.27
N TYR A 172 -0.45 -9.55 -7.97
CA TYR A 172 0.86 -9.66 -8.61
C TYR A 172 1.95 -9.80 -7.55
N MET A 173 2.89 -10.71 -7.77
CA MET A 173 4.17 -10.73 -7.07
C MET A 173 5.16 -9.84 -7.83
N ILE A 174 5.88 -9.00 -7.11
CA ILE A 174 7.03 -8.26 -7.64
C ILE A 174 8.28 -8.98 -7.17
N ALA A 175 9.13 -9.37 -8.10
CA ALA A 175 10.32 -10.14 -7.79
C ALA A 175 11.55 -9.62 -8.54
N LYS A 176 12.72 -9.70 -7.90
CA LYS A 176 14.01 -9.41 -8.48
C LYS A 176 14.45 -10.55 -9.40
N MET A 177 14.87 -10.19 -10.59
CA MET A 177 15.47 -11.06 -11.59
C MET A 177 16.85 -10.50 -11.99
N GLU A 178 17.62 -11.26 -12.75
CA GLU A 178 18.95 -10.79 -13.24
C GLU A 178 18.89 -9.42 -13.94
N LYS A 179 17.81 -9.16 -14.70
CA LYS A 179 17.61 -7.95 -15.50
C LYS A 179 16.71 -6.89 -14.85
N GLY A 180 16.57 -6.88 -13.51
CA GLY A 180 15.70 -5.92 -12.82
C GLY A 180 14.46 -6.57 -12.21
N TYR A 181 13.52 -5.75 -11.75
CA TYR A 181 12.27 -6.23 -11.16
C TYR A 181 11.23 -6.58 -12.22
N ARG A 182 10.45 -7.63 -11.94
CA ARG A 182 9.34 -8.07 -12.80
C ARG A 182 8.10 -8.34 -11.98
N MET A 183 6.95 -8.18 -12.65
CA MET A 183 5.63 -8.50 -12.08
C MET A 183 5.15 -9.84 -12.61
N TYR A 184 4.72 -10.72 -11.71
CA TYR A 184 4.14 -12.01 -12.01
C TYR A 184 2.71 -12.08 -11.50
N LYS A 185 1.74 -12.27 -12.39
CA LYS A 185 0.33 -12.40 -12.03
C LYS A 185 0.11 -13.72 -11.29
N LEU A 186 -0.40 -13.71 -10.06
CA LEU A 186 -0.47 -14.89 -9.21
C LEU A 186 -1.31 -16.03 -9.82
N VAL A 187 -2.41 -15.70 -10.49
CA VAL A 187 -3.28 -16.68 -11.16
C VAL A 187 -2.57 -17.47 -12.26
N ARG A 188 -1.40 -17.02 -12.72
CA ARG A 188 -0.57 -17.69 -13.76
C ARG A 188 0.61 -18.47 -13.18
N MET A 189 0.69 -18.52 -11.86
CA MET A 189 1.74 -19.25 -11.15
C MET A 189 1.19 -20.59 -10.71
N GLU A 190 2.00 -21.64 -10.89
CA GLU A 190 1.71 -23.01 -10.49
C GLU A 190 2.91 -23.57 -9.75
N ASP A 191 2.72 -24.58 -8.92
CA ASP A 191 3.78 -25.34 -8.25
C ASP A 191 4.78 -24.44 -7.50
N ILE A 192 4.26 -23.50 -6.68
CA ILE A 192 5.10 -22.55 -5.95
C ILE A 192 5.75 -23.26 -4.76
N GLU A 193 7.06 -23.19 -4.68
CA GLU A 193 7.85 -23.76 -3.58
C GLU A 193 8.98 -22.84 -3.12
N LEU A 194 9.38 -22.95 -1.86
CA LEU A 194 10.52 -22.25 -1.29
C LEU A 194 11.82 -22.93 -1.70
N VAL A 195 12.81 -22.16 -2.14
CA VAL A 195 14.16 -22.64 -2.44
C VAL A 195 15.05 -22.32 -1.25
N LYS A 196 15.21 -23.27 -0.33
CA LYS A 196 15.92 -23.07 0.95
C LYS A 196 17.41 -22.76 0.78
N ASP A 197 18.00 -23.26 -0.30
CA ASP A 197 19.45 -23.13 -0.57
C ASP A 197 19.80 -21.83 -1.29
N MET A 198 18.81 -20.98 -1.59
CA MET A 198 19.00 -19.67 -2.23
C MET A 198 18.45 -18.56 -1.33
N GLN A 199 19.36 -17.76 -0.78
CA GLN A 199 18.99 -16.60 0.03
C GLN A 199 18.49 -15.46 -0.85
N ALA A 200 17.40 -14.82 -0.40
CA ALA A 200 16.90 -13.57 -0.94
C ALA A 200 17.82 -12.40 -0.55
N GLN A 201 17.93 -11.41 -1.41
CA GLN A 201 18.68 -10.18 -1.14
C GLN A 201 17.79 -9.14 -0.49
N PRO A 202 18.33 -8.19 0.28
CA PRO A 202 17.59 -7.02 0.73
C PRO A 202 17.05 -6.23 -0.47
N HIS A 203 15.79 -5.81 -0.38
CA HIS A 203 15.13 -5.00 -1.41
C HIS A 203 14.89 -3.58 -0.91
N PRO A 204 14.89 -2.56 -1.80
CA PRO A 204 14.33 -1.25 -1.50
C PRO A 204 12.85 -1.34 -1.11
N ALA A 205 12.29 -0.25 -0.60
CA ALA A 205 10.87 -0.20 -0.30
C ALA A 205 10.04 -0.51 -1.57
N LEU A 206 8.96 -1.29 -1.41
CA LEU A 206 8.14 -1.74 -2.55
C LEU A 206 7.64 -0.56 -3.42
N ARG A 207 7.33 0.59 -2.79
CA ARG A 207 6.92 1.82 -3.50
C ARG A 207 8.01 2.35 -4.43
N GLU A 208 9.27 2.31 -4.01
CA GLU A 208 10.43 2.75 -4.82
C GLU A 208 10.64 1.82 -6.01
N ILE A 209 10.52 0.51 -5.78
CA ILE A 209 10.60 -0.49 -6.85
C ILE A 209 9.52 -0.25 -7.90
N ILE A 210 8.27 -0.03 -7.47
CA ILE A 210 7.14 0.23 -8.37
C ILE A 210 7.37 1.52 -9.17
N ALA A 211 7.85 2.58 -8.51
CA ALA A 211 8.16 3.85 -9.18
C ALA A 211 9.23 3.65 -10.28
N SER A 212 10.34 2.97 -9.98
CA SER A 212 11.40 2.69 -10.97
C SER A 212 10.90 1.86 -12.17
N MET A 213 10.03 0.88 -11.91
CA MET A 213 9.42 0.08 -12.99
C MET A 213 8.47 0.90 -13.89
N HIS A 214 7.87 1.96 -13.37
CA HIS A 214 7.07 2.90 -14.15
C HIS A 214 7.95 3.77 -15.04
N ASP A 215 9.04 4.31 -14.50
CA ASP A 215 9.97 5.16 -15.24
C ASP A 215 10.61 4.43 -16.42
N GLU A 216 11.00 3.15 -16.24
CA GLU A 216 11.50 2.31 -17.32
C GLU A 216 10.46 2.10 -18.45
N LYS A 217 9.17 2.02 -18.13
CA LYS A 217 8.10 1.89 -19.12
C LYS A 217 7.84 3.20 -19.87
N HIS A 218 7.97 4.35 -19.24
CA HIS A 218 7.81 5.65 -19.88
C HIS A 218 8.95 6.00 -20.85
N GLN A 219 10.05 5.26 -20.84
CA GLN A 219 11.13 5.38 -21.83
C GLN A 219 10.82 4.65 -23.15
N GLN A 220 9.75 3.86 -23.21
CA GLN A 220 9.31 3.27 -24.49
C GLN A 220 8.60 4.34 -25.32
N PRO A 221 8.85 4.38 -26.65
CA PRO A 221 8.14 5.33 -27.52
C PRO A 221 6.64 5.11 -27.41
N MET A 222 5.93 6.17 -27.04
CA MET A 222 4.46 6.15 -27.01
C MET A 222 3.93 6.03 -28.44
N ILE A 223 3.06 5.07 -28.67
CA ILE A 223 2.36 4.90 -29.94
C ILE A 223 0.98 5.53 -29.79
N GLU A 224 0.70 6.55 -30.58
CA GLU A 224 -0.65 7.10 -30.68
C GLU A 224 -1.54 6.13 -31.50
N ILE A 225 -2.65 5.72 -30.90
CA ILE A 225 -3.64 4.87 -31.56
C ILE A 225 -4.90 5.70 -31.79
N ARG A 226 -5.34 5.78 -33.06
CA ARG A 226 -6.61 6.44 -33.41
C ARG A 226 -7.63 5.39 -33.79
N LEU A 227 -8.72 5.34 -33.06
CA LEU A 227 -9.82 4.40 -33.25
C LEU A 227 -11.04 5.15 -33.79
N ARG A 228 -11.63 4.67 -34.89
CA ARG A 228 -12.97 5.10 -35.29
C ARG A 228 -13.99 4.14 -34.69
N CYS A 229 -14.85 4.64 -33.84
CA CYS A 229 -15.76 3.86 -33.04
C CYS A 229 -17.22 4.23 -33.37
N ASP A 230 -18.11 3.25 -33.26
CA ASP A 230 -19.55 3.51 -33.30
C ASP A 230 -20.00 4.29 -32.05
N LYS A 231 -20.84 5.28 -32.24
CA LYS A 231 -21.38 6.12 -31.15
C LYS A 231 -22.14 5.30 -30.11
N ALA A 232 -22.77 4.19 -30.50
CA ALA A 232 -23.45 3.28 -29.56
C ALA A 232 -22.47 2.66 -28.54
N LYS A 233 -21.16 2.61 -28.83
CA LYS A 233 -20.12 2.07 -27.94
C LYS A 233 -19.38 3.16 -27.15
N LYS A 234 -19.82 4.43 -27.23
CA LYS A 234 -19.12 5.56 -26.63
C LYS A 234 -18.90 5.39 -25.14
N LEU A 235 -19.94 5.06 -24.40
CA LEU A 235 -19.83 4.89 -22.94
C LEU A 235 -18.87 3.76 -22.57
N SER A 236 -18.98 2.60 -23.21
CA SER A 236 -18.08 1.47 -22.96
C SER A 236 -16.62 1.80 -23.27
N ILE A 237 -16.35 2.59 -24.30
CA ILE A 237 -14.98 3.00 -24.65
C ILE A 237 -14.44 3.97 -23.61
N LEU A 238 -15.21 4.99 -23.20
CA LEU A 238 -14.80 5.95 -22.20
C LEU A 238 -14.61 5.32 -20.82
N GLU A 239 -15.34 4.25 -20.51
CA GLU A 239 -15.24 3.53 -19.25
C GLU A 239 -13.94 2.73 -19.13
N TYR A 240 -13.49 2.09 -20.23
CA TYR A 240 -12.38 1.13 -20.17
C TYR A 240 -11.08 1.61 -20.80
N LEU A 241 -11.12 2.63 -21.66
CA LEU A 241 -9.94 3.11 -22.36
C LEU A 241 -9.59 4.55 -21.97
N PRO A 242 -8.37 4.79 -21.44
CA PRO A 242 -7.91 6.15 -21.16
C PRO A 242 -7.57 6.85 -22.47
N GLY A 243 -8.27 7.94 -22.79
CA GLY A 243 -8.02 8.68 -24.01
C GLY A 243 -9.00 9.84 -24.20
N GLU A 244 -9.01 10.44 -25.38
CA GLU A 244 -9.87 11.58 -25.67
C GLU A 244 -10.58 11.46 -27.02
N ILE A 245 -11.77 12.09 -27.11
CA ILE A 245 -12.51 12.20 -28.36
C ILE A 245 -11.94 13.35 -29.15
N LEU A 246 -11.39 13.06 -30.34
CA LEU A 246 -10.86 14.06 -31.25
C LEU A 246 -11.95 14.67 -32.14
N GLN A 247 -12.90 13.85 -32.59
CA GLN A 247 -13.97 14.25 -33.51
C GLN A 247 -15.19 13.35 -33.31
N GLU A 248 -16.38 13.91 -33.41
CA GLU A 248 -17.64 13.15 -33.27
C GLU A 248 -18.63 13.62 -34.35
N ASP A 249 -19.28 12.66 -34.98
CA ASP A 249 -20.37 12.89 -35.93
C ASP A 249 -21.68 12.23 -35.44
N LYS A 250 -22.70 12.13 -36.29
CA LYS A 250 -24.01 11.55 -35.93
C LYS A 250 -23.95 10.06 -35.61
N LYS A 251 -23.00 9.30 -36.18
CA LYS A 251 -22.93 7.82 -36.08
C LYS A 251 -21.65 7.32 -35.46
N THR A 252 -20.56 8.04 -35.61
CA THR A 252 -19.23 7.61 -35.19
C THR A 252 -18.48 8.70 -34.40
N PHE A 253 -17.41 8.33 -33.75
CA PHE A 253 -16.44 9.25 -33.17
C PHE A 253 -15.01 8.74 -33.37
N LEU A 254 -14.06 9.66 -33.46
CA LEU A 254 -12.64 9.38 -33.51
C LEU A 254 -12.06 9.52 -32.11
N TYR A 255 -11.46 8.47 -31.62
CA TYR A 255 -10.90 8.37 -30.29
C TYR A 255 -9.39 8.20 -30.34
N ARG A 256 -8.64 8.94 -29.54
CA ARG A 256 -7.19 8.85 -29.38
C ARG A 256 -6.84 8.22 -28.04
N LEU A 257 -6.00 7.18 -28.10
CA LEU A 257 -5.36 6.52 -26.97
C LEU A 257 -3.91 6.90 -26.87
#